data_33fb94ada4449fb2617f6b76ecd54b17
#
_entry.id   33fb94ada4449fb2617f6b76ecd54b17
#
_cell.length_a   1.000
_cell.length_b   1.000
_cell.length_c   1.000
_cell.angle_alpha   90.00
_cell.angle_beta   90.00
_cell.angle_gamma   90.00
#
_symmetry.space_group_name_H-M   'P 1'
#
loop_
_entity.id
_entity.type
_entity.pdbx_description
1 polymer ?
#
loop_
_entity_poly.entity_id
_entity_poly.type
_entity_poly.pdbx_seq_one_letter_code
_entity_poly.pdbx_strand_id
1 'polypeptide(L)'
;VHYVMTVDVSLPHEEAVVARWKGNQISLVEPPVPYAFPQVTRVSTLPPVVVGSGPAGLFAALALTRAGLRPVLLERGKPIEQRVQDVEAFWKGGDLDPESNVQFGEGGAGTFSDGKLTTGTHDPRLSQVMKTFVAAGAPEDILWQHKPHVGTDLLRQVVRRLREEILAAGGEIRFGHRLEGLSLSGHALQEIVVAEGNTTYTMPCDALILAPGHSARDTFQMLRDAGAAMEQKPFAIGVRIEHRQDRISRAQLGEQWAAFP
;
A
#
# COMPACT_ATOMS: atom_id res chain seq x y z
N VAL A 1 0.20 7.06 34.69
CA VAL A 1 0.34 6.47 33.36
C VAL A 1 1.15 5.19 33.52
N HIS A 2 0.62 4.04 33.09
CA HIS A 2 1.35 2.78 33.10
C HIS A 2 1.70 2.44 31.65
N TYR A 3 2.96 2.12 31.41
CA TYR A 3 3.39 1.58 30.13
C TYR A 3 3.38 0.05 30.24
N VAL A 4 2.72 -0.61 29.30
CA VAL A 4 2.75 -2.06 29.16
C VAL A 4 3.57 -2.39 27.93
N MET A 5 4.61 -3.18 28.12
CA MET A 5 5.49 -3.62 27.03
C MET A 5 5.57 -5.14 27.02
N THR A 6 5.56 -5.74 25.85
CA THR A 6 5.96 -7.12 25.66
C THR A 6 7.37 -7.13 25.11
N VAL A 7 8.26 -7.91 25.74
CA VAL A 7 9.67 -8.00 25.32
C VAL A 7 10.04 -9.46 25.12
N ASP A 8 10.78 -9.73 24.06
CA ASP A 8 11.37 -11.04 23.82
C ASP A 8 12.74 -11.07 24.49
N VAL A 9 12.97 -12.10 25.32
CA VAL A 9 14.23 -12.32 26.00
C VAL A 9 14.72 -13.72 25.71
N SER A 10 16.02 -13.87 25.49
CA SER A 10 16.65 -15.18 25.36
C SER A 10 17.33 -15.56 26.65
N LEU A 11 17.03 -16.74 27.14
CA LEU A 11 17.54 -17.26 28.40
C LEU A 11 18.05 -18.70 28.21
N PRO A 12 19.06 -19.12 29.00
CA PRO A 12 19.41 -20.54 29.10
C PRO A 12 18.20 -21.33 29.68
N HIS A 13 17.86 -22.45 29.08
CA HIS A 13 16.80 -23.35 29.55
C HIS A 13 15.38 -22.73 29.59
N GLU A 14 14.98 -21.97 28.55
CA GLU A 14 13.72 -21.25 28.43
C GLU A 14 12.49 -22.14 28.74
N GLU A 15 12.44 -23.36 28.22
CA GLU A 15 11.36 -24.31 28.48
C GLU A 15 11.18 -24.60 29.98
N ALA A 16 12.28 -24.76 30.71
CA ALA A 16 12.23 -25.01 32.16
C ALA A 16 11.77 -23.76 32.95
N VAL A 17 12.08 -22.57 32.47
CA VAL A 17 11.60 -21.32 33.06
C VAL A 17 10.10 -21.18 32.86
N VAL A 18 9.62 -21.38 31.64
CA VAL A 18 8.20 -21.28 31.28
C VAL A 18 7.38 -22.36 32.02
N ALA A 19 7.89 -23.60 32.10
CA ALA A 19 7.21 -24.68 32.80
C ALA A 19 7.02 -24.43 34.32
N ARG A 20 7.88 -23.64 34.95
CA ARG A 20 7.79 -23.23 36.35
C ARG A 20 6.85 -22.05 36.59
N TRP A 21 6.58 -21.25 35.53
CA TRP A 21 5.73 -20.08 35.65
C TRP A 21 4.25 -20.47 35.65
N LYS A 22 3.53 -20.03 36.65
CA LYS A 22 2.08 -20.34 36.79
C LYS A 22 1.15 -19.27 36.21
N GLY A 23 1.69 -18.19 35.65
CA GLY A 23 0.93 -17.10 35.05
C GLY A 23 0.91 -17.20 33.52
N ASN A 24 0.11 -16.35 32.88
CA ASN A 24 0.01 -16.22 31.43
C ASN A 24 0.87 -15.09 30.84
N GLN A 25 1.76 -14.51 31.64
CA GLN A 25 2.60 -13.35 31.25
C GLN A 25 3.91 -13.74 30.56
N ILE A 26 4.27 -15.03 30.64
CA ILE A 26 5.50 -15.55 30.02
C ILE A 26 5.12 -16.76 29.19
N SER A 27 5.55 -16.76 27.94
CA SER A 27 5.36 -17.87 27.00
C SER A 27 6.61 -18.05 26.14
N LEU A 28 6.81 -19.24 25.63
CA LEU A 28 7.81 -19.45 24.58
C LEU A 28 7.34 -18.74 23.31
N VAL A 29 8.27 -18.05 22.67
CA VAL A 29 8.07 -17.38 21.40
C VAL A 29 8.65 -18.29 20.31
N GLU A 30 7.76 -18.77 19.44
CA GLU A 30 8.24 -19.43 18.22
C GLU A 30 8.78 -18.36 17.26
N PRO A 31 10.01 -18.51 16.75
CA PRO A 31 10.52 -17.56 15.78
C PRO A 31 9.58 -17.52 14.56
N PRO A 32 9.20 -16.32 14.11
CA PRO A 32 8.31 -16.20 12.96
C PRO A 32 8.94 -16.86 11.74
N VAL A 33 8.21 -17.78 11.10
CA VAL A 33 8.65 -18.39 9.85
C VAL A 33 8.71 -17.29 8.78
N PRO A 34 9.88 -17.05 8.16
CA PRO A 34 9.99 -16.06 7.11
C PRO A 34 9.07 -16.42 5.94
N TYR A 35 8.30 -15.45 5.46
CA TYR A 35 7.52 -15.65 4.24
C TYR A 35 8.46 -15.78 3.04
N ALA A 36 8.40 -16.92 2.35
CA ALA A 36 9.13 -17.14 1.13
C ALA A 36 8.22 -16.94 -0.09
N PHE A 37 8.63 -16.05 -1.01
CA PHE A 37 7.91 -15.90 -2.28
C PHE A 37 8.14 -17.17 -3.13
N PRO A 38 7.06 -17.82 -3.59
CA PRO A 38 7.20 -18.98 -4.46
C PRO A 38 7.85 -18.54 -5.78
N GLN A 39 8.79 -19.33 -6.28
CA GLN A 39 9.27 -19.15 -7.63
C GLN A 39 8.22 -19.67 -8.61
N VAL A 40 7.82 -18.84 -9.55
CA VAL A 40 6.73 -19.14 -10.48
C VAL A 40 7.27 -19.14 -11.90
N THR A 41 6.98 -20.22 -12.61
CA THR A 41 7.20 -20.30 -14.06
C THR A 41 5.86 -20.20 -14.76
N ARG A 42 5.67 -19.17 -15.58
CA ARG A 42 4.47 -19.04 -16.41
C ARG A 42 4.67 -19.76 -17.75
N VAL A 43 3.59 -20.35 -18.25
CA VAL A 43 3.54 -20.90 -19.61
C VAL A 43 3.46 -19.76 -20.64
N SER A 44 2.75 -18.67 -20.30
CA SER A 44 2.65 -17.49 -21.16
C SER A 44 3.96 -16.70 -21.20
N THR A 45 4.30 -16.20 -22.38
CA THR A 45 5.41 -15.26 -22.59
C THR A 45 5.04 -13.81 -22.34
N LEU A 46 3.73 -13.51 -22.19
CA LEU A 46 3.26 -12.17 -21.91
C LEU A 46 3.58 -11.77 -20.44
N PRO A 47 4.00 -10.52 -20.18
CA PRO A 47 4.19 -10.05 -18.83
C PRO A 47 2.84 -9.96 -18.09
N PRO A 48 2.75 -10.31 -16.79
CA PRO A 48 1.59 -9.97 -15.99
C PRO A 48 1.47 -8.46 -15.87
N VAL A 49 0.24 -7.94 -15.99
CA VAL A 49 -0.03 -6.51 -15.89
C VAL A 49 -0.65 -6.19 -14.54
N VAL A 50 -0.19 -5.11 -13.92
CA VAL A 50 -0.74 -4.56 -12.68
C VAL A 50 -1.25 -3.15 -12.97
N VAL A 51 -2.47 -2.83 -12.57
CA VAL A 51 -3.08 -1.51 -12.76
C VAL A 51 -3.23 -0.78 -11.44
N GLY A 52 -2.58 0.37 -11.35
CA GLY A 52 -2.49 1.23 -10.17
C GLY A 52 -1.20 1.01 -9.36
N SER A 53 -0.49 2.09 -9.07
CA SER A 53 0.73 2.10 -8.26
C SER A 53 0.50 2.54 -6.80
N GLY A 54 -0.71 2.36 -6.29
CA GLY A 54 -0.99 2.45 -4.86
C GLY A 54 -0.34 1.29 -4.08
N PRO A 55 -0.54 1.22 -2.74
CA PRO A 55 0.09 0.17 -1.93
C PRO A 55 -0.17 -1.25 -2.45
N ALA A 56 -1.40 -1.55 -2.85
CA ALA A 56 -1.76 -2.87 -3.37
C ALA A 56 -1.02 -3.21 -4.66
N GLY A 57 -0.95 -2.26 -5.61
CA GLY A 57 -0.29 -2.49 -6.90
C GLY A 57 1.23 -2.55 -6.78
N LEU A 58 1.85 -1.68 -5.98
CA LEU A 58 3.30 -1.73 -5.73
C LEU A 58 3.70 -3.07 -5.09
N PHE A 59 2.97 -3.53 -4.07
CA PHE A 59 3.24 -4.83 -3.45
C PHE A 59 2.92 -6.01 -4.37
N ALA A 60 1.90 -5.90 -5.24
CA ALA A 60 1.64 -6.92 -6.25
C ALA A 60 2.79 -7.02 -7.25
N ALA A 61 3.24 -5.90 -7.81
CA ALA A 61 4.38 -5.86 -8.73
C ALA A 61 5.66 -6.37 -8.06
N LEU A 62 5.93 -5.97 -6.82
CA LEU A 62 7.07 -6.43 -6.03
C LEU A 62 7.01 -7.94 -5.76
N ALA A 63 5.84 -8.47 -5.41
CA ALA A 63 5.65 -9.90 -5.21
C ALA A 63 5.90 -10.70 -6.49
N LEU A 64 5.42 -10.20 -7.64
CA LEU A 64 5.65 -10.81 -8.93
C LEU A 64 7.14 -10.83 -9.31
N THR A 65 7.85 -9.72 -9.09
CA THR A 65 9.30 -9.67 -9.37
C THR A 65 10.08 -10.60 -8.46
N ARG A 66 9.76 -10.67 -7.17
CA ARG A 66 10.38 -11.59 -6.21
C ARG A 66 10.06 -13.06 -6.52
N ALA A 67 8.93 -13.32 -7.19
CA ALA A 67 8.58 -14.64 -7.72
C ALA A 67 9.25 -14.97 -9.07
N GLY A 68 10.15 -14.13 -9.58
CA GLY A 68 10.88 -14.33 -10.82
C GLY A 68 10.16 -13.88 -12.10
N LEU A 69 9.04 -13.16 -11.97
CA LEU A 69 8.28 -12.59 -13.10
C LEU A 69 8.69 -11.15 -13.39
N ARG A 70 8.35 -10.67 -14.58
CA ARG A 70 8.61 -9.29 -15.01
C ARG A 70 7.29 -8.56 -15.29
N PRO A 71 6.63 -8.00 -14.27
CA PRO A 71 5.36 -7.34 -14.46
C PRO A 71 5.49 -6.00 -15.17
N VAL A 72 4.41 -5.57 -15.85
CA VAL A 72 4.20 -4.19 -16.28
C VAL A 72 3.20 -3.55 -15.34
N LEU A 73 3.59 -2.50 -14.65
CA LEU A 73 2.74 -1.71 -13.76
C LEU A 73 2.30 -0.44 -14.50
N LEU A 74 0.97 -0.27 -14.65
CA LEU A 74 0.35 0.91 -15.25
C LEU A 74 -0.16 1.83 -14.15
N GLU A 75 0.22 3.09 -14.18
CA GLU A 75 -0.27 4.13 -13.28
C GLU A 75 -0.80 5.31 -14.09
N ARG A 76 -2.04 5.71 -13.80
CA ARG A 76 -2.69 6.84 -14.49
C ARG A 76 -2.04 8.18 -14.18
N GLY A 77 -1.56 8.34 -12.96
CA GLY A 77 -0.91 9.57 -12.52
C GLY A 77 0.59 9.58 -12.74
N LYS A 78 1.23 10.57 -12.13
CA LYS A 78 2.66 10.86 -12.29
C LYS A 78 3.51 10.15 -11.23
N PRO A 79 4.83 9.99 -11.47
CA PRO A 79 5.77 9.54 -10.45
C PRO A 79 5.81 10.53 -9.29
N ILE A 80 6.21 10.03 -8.11
CA ILE A 80 6.09 10.76 -6.84
C ILE A 80 6.73 12.15 -6.87
N GLU A 81 7.83 12.32 -7.59
CA GLU A 81 8.56 13.57 -7.69
C GLU A 81 7.74 14.69 -8.37
N GLN A 82 7.01 14.34 -9.42
CA GLN A 82 6.14 15.28 -10.15
C GLN A 82 4.79 15.43 -9.42
N ARG A 83 4.24 14.33 -8.93
CA ARG A 83 2.98 14.30 -8.19
C ARG A 83 3.01 15.23 -6.96
N VAL A 84 4.13 15.30 -6.24
CA VAL A 84 4.30 16.23 -5.12
C VAL A 84 4.11 17.67 -5.58
N GLN A 85 4.67 18.04 -6.73
CA GLN A 85 4.53 19.39 -7.29
C GLN A 85 3.07 19.71 -7.66
N ASP A 86 2.37 18.75 -8.29
CA ASP A 86 0.96 18.92 -8.65
C ASP A 86 0.08 19.14 -7.41
N VAL A 87 0.27 18.30 -6.37
CA VAL A 87 -0.49 18.40 -5.13
C VAL A 87 -0.20 19.69 -4.38
N GLU A 88 1.06 20.11 -4.31
CA GLU A 88 1.43 21.37 -3.66
C GLU A 88 0.91 22.60 -4.42
N ALA A 89 0.91 22.55 -5.76
CA ALA A 89 0.33 23.60 -6.58
C ALA A 89 -1.18 23.72 -6.34
N PHE A 90 -1.88 22.60 -6.31
CA PHE A 90 -3.32 22.55 -6.00
C PHE A 90 -3.63 23.12 -4.60
N TRP A 91 -2.87 22.74 -3.58
CA TRP A 91 -3.06 23.25 -2.21
C TRP A 91 -2.78 24.75 -2.07
N LYS A 92 -1.98 25.32 -2.96
CA LYS A 92 -1.73 26.78 -3.05
C LYS A 92 -2.78 27.54 -3.87
N GLY A 93 -3.86 26.85 -4.28
CA GLY A 93 -4.96 27.45 -5.04
C GLY A 93 -4.86 27.31 -6.55
N GLY A 94 -3.94 26.48 -7.05
CA GLY A 94 -3.87 26.11 -8.47
C GLY A 94 -4.96 25.12 -8.89
N ASP A 95 -5.01 24.81 -10.19
CA ASP A 95 -5.96 23.88 -10.76
C ASP A 95 -5.70 22.42 -10.32
N LEU A 96 -6.77 21.64 -10.18
CA LEU A 96 -6.68 20.21 -9.93
C LEU A 96 -6.32 19.48 -11.22
N ASP A 97 -5.20 18.75 -11.21
CA ASP A 97 -4.91 17.75 -12.25
C ASP A 97 -5.77 16.48 -11.98
N PRO A 98 -6.73 16.12 -12.84
CA PRO A 98 -7.61 14.98 -12.60
C PRO A 98 -6.88 13.63 -12.59
N GLU A 99 -5.71 13.54 -13.22
CA GLU A 99 -4.92 12.32 -13.31
C GLU A 99 -3.76 12.27 -12.30
N SER A 100 -3.33 13.42 -11.74
CA SER A 100 -2.20 13.50 -10.80
C SER A 100 -2.57 14.41 -9.61
N ASN A 101 -2.98 13.82 -8.50
CA ASN A 101 -3.51 14.55 -7.35
C ASN A 101 -3.34 13.73 -6.05
N VAL A 102 -4.06 14.09 -4.97
CA VAL A 102 -4.02 13.36 -3.69
C VAL A 102 -4.54 11.93 -3.81
N GLN A 103 -5.37 11.60 -4.80
CA GLN A 103 -5.98 10.28 -4.98
C GLN A 103 -5.21 9.42 -5.97
N PHE A 104 -4.71 10.01 -7.07
CA PHE A 104 -4.04 9.33 -8.17
C PHE A 104 -2.57 9.71 -8.28
N GLY A 105 -1.78 8.75 -8.72
CA GLY A 105 -0.34 8.82 -8.86
C GLY A 105 0.40 7.86 -7.94
N GLU A 106 1.70 7.79 -8.12
CA GLU A 106 2.57 6.83 -7.45
C GLU A 106 2.43 6.86 -5.92
N GLY A 107 2.30 5.68 -5.32
CA GLY A 107 2.09 5.47 -3.90
C GLY A 107 0.63 5.57 -3.45
N GLY A 108 -0.30 5.99 -4.35
CA GLY A 108 -1.72 6.09 -4.06
C GLY A 108 -2.07 7.19 -3.05
N ALA A 109 -3.33 7.19 -2.56
CA ALA A 109 -3.84 8.23 -1.68
C ALA A 109 -3.13 8.31 -0.31
N GLY A 110 -2.52 7.21 0.13
CA GLY A 110 -1.78 7.14 1.39
C GLY A 110 -0.53 8.00 1.44
N THR A 111 0.08 8.31 0.29
CA THR A 111 1.35 9.06 0.19
C THR A 111 1.29 10.47 0.78
N PHE A 112 0.11 11.09 0.78
CA PHE A 112 -0.12 12.43 1.34
C PHE A 112 -0.88 12.40 2.66
N SER A 113 -0.94 11.24 3.31
CA SER A 113 -1.43 11.06 4.68
C SER A 113 -0.25 10.99 5.67
N ASP A 114 -0.53 10.85 6.96
CA ASP A 114 0.49 10.66 7.99
C ASP A 114 1.14 9.25 7.97
N GLY A 115 0.79 8.41 7.00
CA GLY A 115 1.42 7.11 6.80
C GLY A 115 1.13 6.09 7.90
N LYS A 116 -0.08 6.11 8.45
CA LYS A 116 -0.53 5.10 9.42
C LYS A 116 -0.55 3.71 8.79
N LEU A 117 0.05 2.74 9.47
CA LEU A 117 0.17 1.35 9.03
C LEU A 117 -0.72 0.38 9.83
N THR A 118 -1.79 0.90 10.44
CA THR A 118 -2.73 0.06 11.21
C THR A 118 -3.66 -0.72 10.28
N THR A 119 -3.89 -1.99 10.61
CA THR A 119 -4.81 -2.88 9.90
C THR A 119 -5.61 -3.72 10.90
N GLY A 120 -6.81 -4.14 10.49
CA GLY A 120 -7.64 -5.08 11.25
C GLY A 120 -7.41 -6.56 10.89
N THR A 121 -6.48 -6.87 9.99
CA THR A 121 -6.15 -8.26 9.65
C THR A 121 -5.00 -8.79 10.50
N HIS A 122 -4.97 -10.10 10.71
CA HIS A 122 -3.92 -10.83 11.42
C HIS A 122 -3.17 -11.80 10.49
N ASP A 123 -3.05 -11.44 9.21
CA ASP A 123 -2.37 -12.27 8.22
C ASP A 123 -0.86 -12.35 8.51
N PRO A 124 -0.24 -13.54 8.49
CA PRO A 124 1.19 -13.71 8.75
C PRO A 124 2.09 -12.94 7.76
N ARG A 125 1.58 -12.60 6.57
CA ARG A 125 2.29 -11.79 5.58
C ARG A 125 2.46 -10.32 5.98
N LEU A 126 1.76 -9.85 7.02
CA LEU A 126 1.94 -8.48 7.53
C LEU A 126 3.38 -8.19 7.94
N SER A 127 4.04 -9.15 8.60
CA SER A 127 5.44 -9.00 8.99
C SER A 127 6.35 -8.77 7.78
N GLN A 128 6.05 -9.41 6.65
CA GLN A 128 6.79 -9.21 5.40
C GLN A 128 6.55 -7.82 4.80
N VAL A 129 5.33 -7.30 4.88
CA VAL A 129 5.02 -5.93 4.44
C VAL A 129 5.82 -4.91 5.27
N MET A 130 5.80 -5.04 6.60
CA MET A 130 6.55 -4.15 7.50
C MET A 130 8.07 -4.24 7.26
N LYS A 131 8.63 -5.44 7.13
CA LYS A 131 10.04 -5.64 6.79
C LYS A 131 10.40 -5.03 5.44
N THR A 132 9.51 -5.10 4.45
CA THR A 132 9.71 -4.46 3.15
C THR A 132 9.76 -2.94 3.28
N PHE A 133 8.89 -2.33 4.09
CA PHE A 133 8.94 -0.89 4.36
C PHE A 133 10.25 -0.50 5.04
N VAL A 134 10.72 -1.25 6.05
CA VAL A 134 12.01 -1.00 6.72
C VAL A 134 13.17 -1.11 5.72
N ALA A 135 13.20 -2.16 4.90
CA ALA A 135 14.22 -2.33 3.87
C ALA A 135 14.20 -1.17 2.85
N ALA A 136 13.02 -0.61 2.58
CA ALA A 136 12.85 0.59 1.76
C ALA A 136 13.09 1.91 2.51
N GLY A 137 13.52 1.87 3.78
CA GLY A 137 13.96 3.02 4.57
C GLY A 137 12.94 3.61 5.52
N ALA A 138 11.87 2.89 5.82
CA ALA A 138 11.00 3.24 6.94
C ALA A 138 11.74 3.01 8.28
N PRO A 139 11.34 3.70 9.36
CA PRO A 139 11.91 3.49 10.69
C PRO A 139 11.74 2.04 11.15
N GLU A 140 12.77 1.51 11.80
CA GLU A 140 12.76 0.12 12.25
C GLU A 140 11.72 -0.16 13.36
N ASP A 141 11.35 0.87 14.10
CA ASP A 141 10.38 0.81 15.19
C ASP A 141 8.95 0.45 14.74
N ILE A 142 8.62 0.62 13.46
CA ILE A 142 7.33 0.16 12.91
C ILE A 142 7.13 -1.35 13.06
N LEU A 143 8.20 -2.14 13.27
CA LEU A 143 8.12 -3.59 13.44
C LEU A 143 7.48 -4.01 14.78
N TRP A 144 7.52 -3.15 15.79
CA TRP A 144 7.02 -3.47 17.15
C TRP A 144 6.05 -2.43 17.73
N GLN A 145 5.92 -1.27 17.13
CA GLN A 145 4.98 -0.27 17.61
C GLN A 145 3.53 -0.73 17.45
N HIS A 146 2.69 -0.49 18.46
CA HIS A 146 1.27 -0.86 18.42
C HIS A 146 0.48 -0.10 17.34
N LYS A 147 0.83 1.14 17.08
CA LYS A 147 0.21 2.00 16.05
C LYS A 147 1.30 2.63 15.17
N PRO A 148 1.96 1.81 14.34
CA PRO A 148 3.07 2.30 13.56
C PRO A 148 2.63 3.31 12.49
N HIS A 149 3.49 4.30 12.24
CA HIS A 149 3.34 5.24 11.14
C HIS A 149 4.72 5.59 10.58
N VAL A 150 4.78 5.85 9.28
CA VAL A 150 6.06 6.16 8.61
C VAL A 150 6.32 7.66 8.54
N GLY A 151 5.27 8.46 8.50
CA GLY A 151 5.38 9.89 8.20
C GLY A 151 5.47 10.17 6.70
N THR A 152 4.95 11.32 6.29
CA THR A 152 4.74 11.67 4.87
C THR A 152 6.06 11.74 4.09
N ASP A 153 7.10 12.35 4.68
CA ASP A 153 8.37 12.57 3.98
C ASP A 153 9.14 11.27 3.74
N LEU A 154 9.17 10.40 4.76
CA LEU A 154 9.81 9.09 4.64
C LEU A 154 9.00 8.16 3.71
N LEU A 155 7.68 8.24 3.74
CA LEU A 155 6.84 7.41 2.89
C LEU A 155 7.09 7.68 1.39
N ARG A 156 7.34 8.93 1.01
CA ARG A 156 7.73 9.29 -0.37
C ARG A 156 9.03 8.59 -0.79
N GLN A 157 10.01 8.51 0.11
CA GLN A 157 11.28 7.82 -0.14
C GLN A 157 11.09 6.31 -0.23
N VAL A 158 10.27 5.74 0.66
CA VAL A 158 9.91 4.32 0.65
C VAL A 158 9.27 3.94 -0.68
N VAL A 159 8.26 4.70 -1.13
CA VAL A 159 7.57 4.47 -2.41
C VAL A 159 8.57 4.48 -3.57
N ARG A 160 9.48 5.45 -3.63
CA ARG A 160 10.53 5.51 -4.65
C ARG A 160 11.41 4.26 -4.63
N ARG A 161 11.87 3.81 -3.47
CA ARG A 161 12.72 2.62 -3.35
C ARG A 161 12.02 1.33 -3.75
N LEU A 162 10.71 1.22 -3.47
CA LEU A 162 9.91 0.09 -3.96
C LEU A 162 9.85 0.09 -5.49
N ARG A 163 9.66 1.26 -6.12
CA ARG A 163 9.75 1.40 -7.58
C ARG A 163 11.12 0.97 -8.10
N GLU A 164 12.20 1.45 -7.50
CA GLU A 164 13.57 1.13 -7.89
C GLU A 164 13.85 -0.38 -7.77
N GLU A 165 13.35 -1.04 -6.74
CA GLU A 165 13.46 -2.51 -6.58
C GLU A 165 12.72 -3.24 -7.71
N ILE A 166 11.50 -2.83 -8.04
CA ILE A 166 10.72 -3.42 -9.14
C ILE A 166 11.46 -3.29 -10.47
N LEU A 167 11.97 -2.09 -10.77
CA LEU A 167 12.71 -1.83 -12.01
C LEU A 167 14.03 -2.61 -12.07
N ALA A 168 14.79 -2.65 -10.98
CA ALA A 168 16.04 -3.40 -10.88
C ALA A 168 15.84 -4.92 -11.08
N ALA A 169 14.67 -5.43 -10.68
CA ALA A 169 14.30 -6.83 -10.89
C ALA A 169 13.74 -7.12 -12.30
N GLY A 170 13.74 -6.11 -13.21
CA GLY A 170 13.32 -6.26 -14.60
C GLY A 170 11.81 -6.06 -14.82
N GLY A 171 11.08 -5.53 -13.83
CA GLY A 171 9.73 -5.03 -14.03
C GLY A 171 9.73 -3.70 -14.79
N GLU A 172 8.58 -3.32 -15.32
CA GLU A 172 8.37 -2.07 -16.05
C GLU A 172 7.29 -1.26 -15.34
N ILE A 173 7.44 0.07 -15.26
CA ILE A 173 6.42 0.97 -14.72
C ILE A 173 6.14 2.07 -15.73
N ARG A 174 4.87 2.24 -16.10
CA ARG A 174 4.38 3.26 -17.03
C ARG A 174 3.49 4.24 -16.29
N PHE A 175 3.95 5.47 -16.13
CA PHE A 175 3.18 6.57 -15.59
C PHE A 175 2.42 7.32 -16.68
N GLY A 176 1.28 7.93 -16.36
CA GLY A 176 0.42 8.57 -17.33
C GLY A 176 -0.35 7.56 -18.20
N HIS A 177 -0.45 6.31 -17.75
CA HIS A 177 -1.09 5.22 -18.48
C HIS A 177 -2.31 4.71 -17.72
N ARG A 178 -3.49 4.93 -18.27
CA ARG A 178 -4.78 4.57 -17.68
C ARG A 178 -5.42 3.39 -18.40
N LEU A 179 -5.88 2.39 -17.64
CA LEU A 179 -6.70 1.30 -18.20
C LEU A 179 -8.07 1.84 -18.61
N GLU A 180 -8.46 1.64 -19.88
CA GLU A 180 -9.73 2.08 -20.45
C GLU A 180 -10.61 0.96 -20.97
N GLY A 181 -10.07 -0.24 -21.19
CA GLY A 181 -10.88 -1.33 -21.71
C GLY A 181 -10.23 -2.70 -21.55
N LEU A 182 -11.07 -3.71 -21.68
CA LEU A 182 -10.70 -5.12 -21.68
C LEU A 182 -11.24 -5.77 -22.96
N SER A 183 -10.43 -6.59 -23.63
CA SER A 183 -10.85 -7.46 -24.71
C SER A 183 -10.85 -8.90 -24.24
N LEU A 184 -12.02 -9.52 -24.27
CA LEU A 184 -12.24 -10.89 -23.81
C LEU A 184 -12.60 -11.81 -24.98
N SER A 185 -12.08 -13.02 -24.97
CA SER A 185 -12.56 -14.12 -25.83
C SER A 185 -13.21 -15.18 -24.93
N GLY A 186 -14.54 -15.22 -24.92
CA GLY A 186 -15.29 -15.95 -23.90
C GLY A 186 -15.00 -15.37 -22.51
N HIS A 187 -14.39 -16.16 -21.62
CA HIS A 187 -13.98 -15.73 -20.28
C HIS A 187 -12.49 -15.44 -20.14
N ALA A 188 -11.73 -15.54 -21.23
CA ALA A 188 -10.29 -15.33 -21.21
C ALA A 188 -9.92 -13.91 -21.64
N LEU A 189 -9.12 -13.23 -20.85
CA LEU A 189 -8.56 -11.93 -21.20
C LEU A 189 -7.53 -12.11 -22.32
N GLN A 190 -7.64 -11.28 -23.38
CA GLN A 190 -6.73 -11.29 -24.53
C GLN A 190 -5.88 -10.03 -24.59
N GLU A 191 -6.52 -8.90 -24.40
CA GLU A 191 -5.89 -7.59 -24.52
C GLU A 191 -6.50 -6.59 -23.53
N ILE A 192 -5.77 -5.56 -23.24
CA ILE A 192 -6.25 -4.37 -22.54
C ILE A 192 -6.11 -3.15 -23.45
N VAL A 193 -7.01 -2.18 -23.27
CA VAL A 193 -6.92 -0.86 -23.89
C VAL A 193 -6.34 0.09 -22.86
N VAL A 194 -5.29 0.81 -23.23
CA VAL A 194 -4.56 1.73 -22.36
C VAL A 194 -4.55 3.12 -23.01
N ALA A 195 -4.93 4.14 -22.26
CA ALA A 195 -4.75 5.54 -22.64
C ALA A 195 -3.39 6.06 -22.16
N GLU A 196 -2.73 6.81 -23.03
CA GLU A 196 -1.54 7.61 -22.76
C GLU A 196 -1.81 9.05 -23.25
N GLY A 197 -2.08 9.96 -22.32
CA GLY A 197 -2.53 11.30 -22.68
C GLY A 197 -3.82 11.26 -23.51
N ASN A 198 -3.78 11.77 -24.75
CA ASN A 198 -4.91 11.81 -25.67
C ASN A 198 -4.93 10.65 -26.68
N THR A 199 -4.03 9.70 -26.55
CA THR A 199 -3.95 8.53 -27.43
C THR A 199 -4.29 7.25 -26.68
N THR A 200 -4.78 6.23 -27.42
CA THR A 200 -5.03 4.91 -26.88
C THR A 200 -4.30 3.86 -27.72
N TYR A 201 -3.88 2.80 -27.05
CA TYR A 201 -3.31 1.62 -27.71
C TYR A 201 -3.79 0.34 -27.03
N THR A 202 -3.70 -0.77 -27.75
CA THR A 202 -3.96 -2.09 -27.19
C THR A 202 -2.68 -2.78 -26.80
N MET A 203 -2.74 -3.56 -25.72
CA MET A 203 -1.63 -4.36 -25.24
C MET A 203 -2.12 -5.80 -24.98
N PRO A 204 -1.49 -6.82 -25.56
CA PRO A 204 -1.79 -8.21 -25.23
C PRO A 204 -1.63 -8.47 -23.73
N CYS A 205 -2.60 -9.10 -23.14
CA CYS A 205 -2.63 -9.35 -21.69
C CYS A 205 -3.48 -10.57 -21.38
N ASP A 206 -2.89 -11.55 -20.70
CA ASP A 206 -3.57 -12.77 -20.25
C ASP A 206 -3.66 -12.87 -18.72
N ALA A 207 -2.99 -11.98 -18.01
CA ALA A 207 -3.02 -11.89 -16.54
C ALA A 207 -3.00 -10.44 -16.08
N LEU A 208 -4.10 -10.00 -15.47
CA LEU A 208 -4.33 -8.63 -15.02
C LEU A 208 -4.63 -8.60 -13.52
N ILE A 209 -3.90 -7.78 -12.80
CA ILE A 209 -4.16 -7.45 -11.38
C ILE A 209 -4.71 -6.03 -11.33
N LEU A 210 -5.92 -5.88 -10.82
CA LEU A 210 -6.58 -4.60 -10.69
C LEU A 210 -6.41 -4.03 -9.29
N ALA A 211 -5.69 -2.93 -9.17
CA ALA A 211 -5.48 -2.19 -7.94
C ALA A 211 -5.71 -0.66 -8.13
N PRO A 212 -6.82 -0.25 -8.80
CA PRO A 212 -7.04 1.13 -9.24
C PRO A 212 -7.31 2.10 -8.08
N GLY A 213 -7.54 1.59 -6.88
CA GLY A 213 -7.94 2.37 -5.72
C GLY A 213 -9.43 2.72 -5.72
N HIS A 214 -9.90 3.24 -4.60
CA HIS A 214 -11.33 3.52 -4.36
C HIS A 214 -11.89 4.61 -5.28
N SER A 215 -11.08 5.56 -5.71
CA SER A 215 -11.54 6.76 -6.43
C SER A 215 -11.63 6.60 -7.94
N ALA A 216 -11.15 5.48 -8.51
CA ALA A 216 -11.15 5.21 -9.95
C ALA A 216 -12.55 4.77 -10.47
N ARG A 217 -13.53 5.68 -10.38
CA ARG A 217 -14.94 5.39 -10.72
C ARG A 217 -15.14 5.09 -12.20
N ASP A 218 -14.37 5.73 -13.07
CA ASP A 218 -14.29 5.46 -14.49
C ASP A 218 -13.85 4.02 -14.76
N THR A 219 -12.81 3.54 -14.09
CA THR A 219 -12.37 2.15 -14.18
C THR A 219 -13.45 1.17 -13.69
N PHE A 220 -14.14 1.47 -12.59
CA PHE A 220 -15.23 0.62 -12.10
C PHE A 220 -16.40 0.59 -13.08
N GLN A 221 -16.73 1.72 -13.70
CA GLN A 221 -17.75 1.76 -14.73
C GLN A 221 -17.36 0.90 -15.93
N MET A 222 -16.13 1.04 -16.43
CA MET A 222 -15.58 0.25 -17.53
C MET A 222 -15.64 -1.26 -17.21
N LEU A 223 -15.23 -1.67 -16.01
CA LEU A 223 -15.27 -3.07 -15.58
C LEU A 223 -16.70 -3.61 -15.54
N ARG A 224 -17.66 -2.83 -15.05
CA ARG A 224 -19.07 -3.20 -15.05
C ARG A 224 -19.60 -3.37 -16.47
N ASP A 225 -19.27 -2.45 -17.36
CA ASP A 225 -19.70 -2.48 -18.75
C ASP A 225 -19.05 -3.64 -19.53
N ALA A 226 -17.86 -4.07 -19.10
CA ALA A 226 -17.20 -5.29 -19.57
C ALA A 226 -17.77 -6.59 -18.98
N GLY A 227 -18.80 -6.51 -18.11
CA GLY A 227 -19.48 -7.67 -17.55
C GLY A 227 -18.86 -8.23 -16.28
N ALA A 228 -17.95 -7.50 -15.61
CA ALA A 228 -17.42 -7.94 -14.33
C ALA A 228 -18.52 -7.96 -13.25
N ALA A 229 -18.60 -9.05 -12.49
CA ALA A 229 -19.53 -9.15 -11.37
C ALA A 229 -19.08 -8.21 -10.25
N MET A 230 -19.95 -7.29 -9.85
CA MET A 230 -19.68 -6.29 -8.83
C MET A 230 -20.79 -6.23 -7.79
N GLU A 231 -20.42 -6.11 -6.55
CA GLU A 231 -21.35 -5.97 -5.42
C GLU A 231 -21.13 -4.63 -4.72
N GLN A 232 -22.21 -4.02 -4.26
CA GLN A 232 -22.12 -2.85 -3.40
C GLN A 232 -21.67 -3.26 -2.00
N LYS A 233 -20.68 -2.55 -1.46
CA LYS A 233 -20.26 -2.72 -0.07
C LYS A 233 -20.57 -1.46 0.73
N PRO A 234 -21.08 -1.60 1.98
CA PRO A 234 -21.22 -0.47 2.87
C PRO A 234 -19.83 0.10 3.20
N PHE A 235 -19.76 1.40 3.37
CA PHE A 235 -18.56 2.10 3.80
C PHE A 235 -18.90 3.11 4.88
N ALA A 236 -17.92 3.43 5.74
CA ALA A 236 -18.07 4.48 6.73
C ALA A 236 -17.98 5.85 6.05
N ILE A 237 -18.95 6.72 6.36
CA ILE A 237 -18.96 8.10 5.92
C ILE A 237 -18.92 9.01 7.14
N GLY A 238 -18.19 10.11 7.03
CA GLY A 238 -18.08 11.11 8.10
C GLY A 238 -17.60 12.43 7.56
N VAL A 239 -17.53 13.40 8.45
CA VAL A 239 -17.00 14.72 8.18
C VAL A 239 -15.74 14.95 8.99
N ARG A 240 -14.80 15.72 8.45
CA ARG A 240 -13.66 16.23 9.22
C ARG A 240 -14.10 17.49 9.93
N ILE A 241 -13.86 17.52 11.24
CA ILE A 241 -14.07 18.71 12.07
C ILE A 241 -12.70 19.13 12.58
N GLU A 242 -12.39 20.41 12.44
CA GLU A 242 -11.15 21.00 12.95
C GLU A 242 -11.46 21.92 14.14
N HIS A 243 -10.68 21.75 15.19
CA HIS A 243 -10.72 22.58 16.38
C HIS A 243 -9.30 22.97 16.80
N ARG A 244 -9.19 24.05 17.56
CA ARG A 244 -7.93 24.39 18.21
C ARG A 244 -7.52 23.27 19.17
N GLN A 245 -6.25 22.89 19.12
CA GLN A 245 -5.71 21.80 19.94
C GLN A 245 -5.91 22.01 21.43
N ASP A 246 -5.74 23.25 21.92
CA ASP A 246 -5.93 23.59 23.33
C ASP A 246 -7.35 23.30 23.84
N ARG A 247 -8.38 23.50 22.99
CA ARG A 247 -9.76 23.14 23.34
C ARG A 247 -9.97 21.65 23.47
N ILE A 248 -9.44 20.88 22.51
CA ILE A 248 -9.56 19.42 22.52
C ILE A 248 -8.79 18.84 23.71
N SER A 249 -7.53 19.27 23.89
CA SER A 249 -6.70 18.80 24.99
C SER A 249 -7.31 19.09 26.35
N ARG A 250 -7.86 20.31 26.55
CA ARG A 250 -8.56 20.67 27.80
C ARG A 250 -9.80 19.83 28.02
N ALA A 251 -10.62 19.62 26.97
CA ALA A 251 -11.83 18.81 27.09
C ALA A 251 -11.54 17.34 27.44
N GLN A 252 -10.44 16.77 26.94
CA GLN A 252 -10.07 15.38 27.17
C GLN A 252 -9.24 15.15 28.43
N LEU A 253 -8.33 16.05 28.74
CA LEU A 253 -7.32 15.88 29.81
C LEU A 253 -7.58 16.79 31.04
N GLY A 254 -8.62 17.64 30.99
CA GLY A 254 -8.95 18.59 32.06
C GLY A 254 -7.97 19.76 32.13
N GLU A 255 -8.01 20.51 33.25
CA GLU A 255 -7.20 21.73 33.43
C GLU A 255 -5.66 21.46 33.42
N GLN A 256 -5.24 20.24 33.70
CA GLN A 256 -3.83 19.85 33.69
C GLN A 256 -3.32 19.44 32.31
N TRP A 257 -4.07 19.65 31.24
CA TRP A 257 -3.73 19.23 29.88
C TRP A 257 -2.33 19.67 29.42
N ALA A 258 -1.87 20.85 29.85
CA ALA A 258 -0.58 21.40 29.48
C ALA A 258 0.63 20.64 30.08
N ALA A 259 0.41 19.77 31.08
CA ALA A 259 1.44 18.92 31.67
C ALA A 259 1.63 17.60 30.93
N PHE A 260 0.79 17.30 29.93
CA PHE A 260 0.92 16.11 29.06
C PHE A 260 1.60 16.51 27.76
N PRO A 261 2.59 15.72 27.29
CA PRO A 261 3.32 15.99 26.06
C PRO A 261 2.43 15.86 24.81
#